data_d8a9ce8d6ca7a6b9ef9773fe36e27cfd
#
_entry.id   d8a9ce8d6ca7a6b9ef9773fe36e27cfd
#
_cell.length_a   1.000
_cell.length_b   1.000
_cell.length_c   1.000
_cell.angle_alpha   90.00
_cell.angle_beta   90.00
_cell.angle_gamma   90.00
#
_symmetry.space_group_name_H-M   'P 1'
#
loop_
_entity.id
_entity.type
_entity.pdbx_description
1 polymer ?
#
loop_
_entity_poly.entity_id
_entity_poly.type
_entity_poly.pdbx_seq_one_letter_code
_entity_poly.pdbx_strand_id
1 'polypeptide(L)'
;CSSDLRGGGGDTNTAVSLINQIRERGFGGSSGTISSGDLTLDFILDERSRELYWEGLRRTDLIRYNRFTNSSYLWPFKGNEPTGVGVDEYRNLFPLPANVVAINSNLTQNEGY
;
A
#
# COMPACT_ATOMS: atom_id res chain seq x y z
N CYS A 1 4.78 -3.69 -12.93
CA CYS A 1 5.01 -2.21 -12.79
C CYS A 1 5.71 -1.85 -11.48
N SER A 2 5.17 -2.21 -10.29
CA SER A 2 5.82 -1.81 -9.02
C SER A 2 7.15 -2.51 -8.76
N SER A 3 7.33 -3.74 -9.23
CA SER A 3 8.61 -4.47 -9.15
C SER A 3 9.68 -3.79 -10.01
N ASP A 4 9.30 -3.26 -11.13
CA ASP A 4 10.21 -2.64 -12.10
C ASP A 4 10.81 -1.34 -11.55
N LEU A 5 10.00 -0.53 -10.85
CA LEU A 5 10.46 0.70 -10.20
C LEU A 5 11.23 0.47 -8.89
N ARG A 6 11.17 -0.74 -8.31
CA ARG A 6 11.90 -1.09 -7.09
C ARG A 6 13.35 -1.52 -7.31
N GLY A 7 13.92 -1.20 -8.47
CA GLY A 7 15.30 -1.52 -8.81
C GLY A 7 15.49 -2.79 -9.64
N GLY A 8 14.41 -3.30 -10.21
CA GLY A 8 14.43 -4.50 -11.06
C GLY A 8 14.80 -4.26 -12.52
N GLY A 9 15.17 -3.05 -12.93
CA GLY A 9 15.53 -2.76 -14.33
C GLY A 9 14.39 -2.95 -15.33
N GLY A 10 13.15 -2.81 -14.89
CA GLY A 10 11.99 -2.92 -15.75
C GLY A 10 11.79 -1.72 -16.67
N ASP A 11 11.02 -1.93 -17.73
CA ASP A 11 10.75 -0.89 -18.72
C ASP A 11 9.69 0.09 -18.23
N THR A 12 10.11 1.32 -17.93
CA THR A 12 9.24 2.42 -17.50
C THR A 12 8.16 2.74 -18.53
N ASN A 13 8.46 2.63 -19.83
CA ASN A 13 7.49 2.91 -20.88
C ASN A 13 6.35 1.88 -20.89
N THR A 14 6.68 0.62 -20.72
CA THR A 14 5.68 -0.44 -20.55
C THR A 14 4.83 -0.19 -19.29
N ALA A 15 5.42 0.21 -18.18
CA ALA A 15 4.70 0.52 -16.95
C ALA A 15 3.72 1.69 -17.14
N VAL A 16 4.14 2.78 -17.79
CA VAL A 16 3.29 3.93 -18.14
C VAL A 16 2.15 3.49 -19.04
N SER A 17 2.43 2.69 -20.07
CA SER A 17 1.42 2.20 -21.01
C SER A 17 0.33 1.40 -20.29
N LEU A 18 0.70 0.48 -19.41
CA LEU A 18 -0.25 -0.33 -18.65
C LEU A 18 -1.12 0.52 -17.71
N ILE A 19 -0.53 1.49 -17.03
CA ILE A 19 -1.29 2.41 -16.17
C ILE A 19 -2.22 3.26 -16.99
N ASN A 20 -1.78 3.79 -18.14
CA ASN A 20 -2.62 4.60 -19.00
C ASN A 20 -3.81 3.81 -19.57
N GLN A 21 -3.67 2.53 -19.89
CA GLN A 21 -4.79 1.68 -20.27
C GLN A 21 -5.86 1.60 -19.16
N ILE A 22 -5.46 1.46 -17.91
CA ILE A 22 -6.38 1.46 -16.75
C ILE A 22 -7.06 2.83 -16.63
N ARG A 23 -6.31 3.90 -16.70
CA ARG A 23 -6.81 5.27 -16.54
C ARG A 23 -7.72 5.69 -17.69
N GLU A 24 -7.40 5.36 -18.92
CA GLU A 24 -8.25 5.60 -20.09
C GLU A 24 -9.62 4.92 -19.95
N ARG A 25 -9.63 3.70 -19.42
CA ARG A 25 -10.87 3.01 -19.09
C ARG A 25 -11.66 3.75 -18.02
N GLY A 26 -11.00 4.17 -16.93
CA GLY A 26 -11.64 4.84 -15.80
C GLY A 26 -12.16 6.25 -16.13
N PHE A 27 -11.41 7.01 -16.93
CA PHE A 27 -11.76 8.38 -17.31
C PHE A 27 -12.58 8.48 -18.61
N GLY A 28 -12.79 7.36 -19.31
CA GLY A 28 -13.51 7.34 -20.58
C GLY A 28 -12.74 8.00 -21.72
N GLY A 29 -11.42 8.06 -21.64
CA GLY A 29 -10.54 8.66 -22.64
C GLY A 29 -9.17 9.09 -22.07
N SER A 30 -8.37 9.79 -22.86
CA SER A 30 -6.98 10.14 -22.55
C SER A 30 -6.81 11.29 -21.54
N SER A 31 -7.88 11.88 -21.01
CA SER A 31 -7.80 13.03 -20.09
C SER A 31 -7.08 12.71 -18.76
N GLY A 32 -6.98 11.46 -18.40
CA GLY A 32 -6.34 10.98 -17.18
C GLY A 32 -4.94 10.37 -17.39
N THR A 33 -4.41 10.36 -18.60
CA THR A 33 -3.10 9.74 -18.89
C THR A 33 -1.94 10.46 -18.20
N ILE A 34 -0.88 9.69 -17.93
CA ILE A 34 0.35 10.18 -17.28
C ILE A 34 1.55 10.01 -18.19
N SER A 35 2.61 10.73 -17.88
CA SER A 35 3.94 10.60 -18.49
C SER A 35 4.89 9.77 -17.61
N SER A 36 6.06 9.45 -18.14
CA SER A 36 7.10 8.73 -17.36
C SER A 36 7.60 9.54 -16.14
N GLY A 37 7.53 10.88 -16.20
CA GLY A 37 7.91 11.75 -15.09
C GLY A 37 6.95 11.70 -13.91
N ASP A 38 5.69 11.33 -14.15
CA ASP A 38 4.67 11.22 -13.12
C ASP A 38 4.71 9.86 -12.40
N LEU A 39 5.39 8.88 -12.99
CA LEU A 39 5.39 7.50 -12.53
C LEU A 39 6.35 7.31 -11.35
N THR A 40 5.81 7.35 -10.14
CA THR A 40 6.54 7.05 -8.89
C THR A 40 5.92 5.85 -8.19
N LEU A 41 6.64 5.29 -7.19
CA LEU A 41 6.08 4.22 -6.35
C LEU A 41 4.85 4.68 -5.56
N ASP A 42 4.86 5.91 -5.06
CA ASP A 42 3.72 6.46 -4.34
C ASP A 42 2.53 6.71 -5.28
N PHE A 43 2.79 7.16 -6.53
CA PHE A 43 1.75 7.25 -7.55
C PHE A 43 1.09 5.88 -7.82
N ILE A 44 1.90 4.82 -7.98
CA ILE A 44 1.36 3.46 -8.20
C ILE A 44 0.57 2.98 -6.97
N LEU A 45 1.04 3.25 -5.77
CA LEU A 45 0.34 2.91 -4.53
C LEU A 45 -1.05 3.58 -4.47
N ASP A 46 -1.14 4.84 -4.89
CA ASP A 46 -2.40 5.59 -4.92
C ASP A 46 -3.31 5.12 -6.06
N GLU A 47 -2.74 4.83 -7.24
CA GLU A 47 -3.52 4.28 -8.35
C GLU A 47 -4.12 2.91 -8.00
N ARG A 48 -3.35 2.04 -7.34
CA ARG A 48 -3.86 0.77 -6.82
C ARG A 48 -5.01 0.96 -5.83
N SER A 49 -4.97 2.00 -5.00
CA SER A 49 -6.06 2.27 -4.06
C SER A 49 -7.35 2.75 -4.74
N ARG A 50 -7.24 3.43 -5.88
CA ARG A 50 -8.37 3.84 -6.70
C ARG A 50 -8.99 2.65 -7.44
N GLU A 51 -8.14 1.84 -8.07
CA GLU A 51 -8.56 0.70 -8.89
C GLU A 51 -9.13 -0.45 -8.05
N LEU A 52 -8.51 -0.72 -6.89
CA LEU A 52 -8.86 -1.85 -6.02
C LEU A 52 -9.65 -1.40 -4.78
N TYR A 53 -10.43 -0.34 -4.92
CA TYR A 53 -11.26 0.18 -3.83
C TYR A 53 -12.27 -0.88 -3.37
N TRP A 54 -12.39 -1.07 -2.05
CA TRP A 54 -13.21 -2.11 -1.41
C TRP A 54 -12.73 -3.56 -1.55
N GLU A 55 -11.61 -3.84 -2.19
CA GLU A 55 -11.08 -5.20 -2.31
C GLU A 55 -10.24 -5.67 -1.11
N GLY A 56 -10.13 -4.85 -0.07
CA GLY A 56 -9.41 -5.19 1.16
C GLY A 56 -7.87 -5.22 1.04
N LEU A 57 -7.32 -4.76 -0.07
CA LEU A 57 -5.88 -4.87 -0.36
C LEU A 57 -5.04 -3.72 0.20
N ARG A 58 -5.66 -2.60 0.61
CA ARG A 58 -4.95 -1.37 0.98
C ARG A 58 -3.91 -1.56 2.08
N ARG A 59 -4.23 -2.28 3.15
CA ARG A 59 -3.30 -2.53 4.25
C ARG A 59 -2.06 -3.29 3.77
N THR A 60 -2.27 -4.36 3.00
CA THR A 60 -1.18 -5.17 2.43
C THR A 60 -0.28 -4.34 1.52
N ASP A 61 -0.87 -3.50 0.67
CA ASP A 61 -0.13 -2.61 -0.19
C ASP A 61 0.68 -1.58 0.62
N LEU A 62 0.10 -0.95 1.62
CA LEU A 62 0.79 0.01 2.49
C LEU A 62 1.99 -0.63 3.22
N ILE A 63 1.85 -1.86 3.72
CA ILE A 63 2.95 -2.61 4.35
C ILE A 63 4.03 -2.90 3.30
N ARG A 64 3.64 -3.44 2.15
CA ARG A 64 4.55 -3.80 1.05
C ARG A 64 5.36 -2.62 0.53
N TYR A 65 4.77 -1.42 0.53
CA TYR A 65 5.44 -0.18 0.12
C TYR A 65 6.14 0.52 1.29
N ASN A 66 6.15 -0.07 2.48
CA ASN A 66 6.69 0.53 3.70
C ASN A 66 6.07 1.92 4.01
N ARG A 67 4.75 2.01 3.88
CA ARG A 67 3.96 3.24 4.14
C ARG A 67 2.98 3.08 5.28
N PHE A 68 2.76 1.84 5.77
CA PHE A 68 1.74 1.58 6.77
C PHE A 68 2.06 2.22 8.12
N THR A 69 3.28 2.05 8.62
CA THR A 69 3.66 2.48 9.97
C THR A 69 4.37 3.82 10.01
N ASN A 70 5.18 4.15 9.00
CA ASN A 70 5.99 5.36 9.03
C ASN A 70 5.19 6.67 8.93
N SER A 71 5.84 7.80 9.24
CA SER A 71 5.26 9.15 9.20
C SER A 71 5.38 9.86 7.85
N SER A 72 6.01 9.22 6.84
CA SER A 72 6.20 9.84 5.52
C SER A 72 4.97 9.74 4.62
N TYR A 73 4.00 8.89 4.98
CA TYR A 73 2.75 8.70 4.27
C TYR A 73 1.60 8.68 5.27
N LEU A 74 0.84 9.78 5.32
CA LEU A 74 -0.20 9.99 6.30
C LEU A 74 -1.58 10.02 5.63
N TRP A 75 -2.58 9.56 6.34
CA TRP A 75 -4.00 9.70 6.01
C TRP A 75 -4.77 10.10 7.27
N PRO A 76 -5.95 10.71 7.14
CA PRO A 76 -6.77 11.08 8.28
C PRO A 76 -7.02 9.89 9.22
N PHE A 77 -6.89 10.14 10.51
CA PHE A 77 -7.04 9.16 11.60
C PHE A 77 -6.00 8.02 11.63
N LYS A 78 -4.94 8.05 10.83
CA LYS A 78 -3.79 7.18 11.08
C LYS A 78 -3.26 7.42 12.50
N GLY A 79 -3.04 6.32 13.26
CA GLY A 79 -2.59 6.42 14.65
C GLY A 79 -3.59 7.09 15.60
N ASN A 80 -4.86 7.15 15.21
CA ASN A 80 -5.96 7.79 15.97
C ASN A 80 -5.82 9.32 16.12
N GLU A 81 -5.07 9.98 15.24
CA GLU A 81 -4.93 11.44 15.17
C GLU A 81 -5.63 11.98 13.93
N PRO A 82 -6.39 13.10 14.01
CA PRO A 82 -7.15 13.64 12.87
C PRO A 82 -6.31 13.91 11.63
N THR A 83 -5.07 14.39 11.80
CA THR A 83 -4.13 14.67 10.71
C THR A 83 -3.28 13.45 10.33
N GLY A 84 -3.38 12.37 11.10
CA GLY A 84 -2.56 11.19 10.95
C GLY A 84 -1.18 11.34 11.61
N VAL A 85 -0.67 10.24 12.16
CA VAL A 85 0.68 10.13 12.75
C VAL A 85 1.26 8.76 12.45
N GLY A 86 2.60 8.65 12.45
CA GLY A 86 3.27 7.35 12.36
C GLY A 86 2.92 6.46 13.56
N VAL A 87 2.93 5.16 13.34
CA VAL A 87 2.64 4.16 14.37
C VAL A 87 3.79 3.16 14.46
N ASP A 88 3.85 2.39 15.54
CA ASP A 88 4.91 1.43 15.78
C ASP A 88 4.95 0.31 14.73
N GLU A 89 6.14 -0.17 14.42
CA GLU A 89 6.36 -1.16 13.34
C GLU A 89 5.73 -2.52 13.62
N TYR A 90 5.57 -2.90 14.90
CA TYR A 90 4.92 -4.17 15.23
C TYR A 90 3.49 -4.27 14.66
N ARG A 91 2.83 -3.13 14.41
CA ARG A 91 1.50 -3.06 13.79
C ARG A 91 1.45 -3.54 12.33
N ASN A 92 2.60 -3.81 11.70
CA ASN A 92 2.65 -4.48 10.40
C ASN A 92 2.14 -5.93 10.49
N LEU A 93 2.25 -6.56 11.66
CA LEU A 93 1.66 -7.86 11.95
C LEU A 93 0.30 -7.70 12.66
N PHE A 94 -0.52 -8.72 12.61
CA PHE A 94 -1.70 -8.80 13.45
C PHE A 94 -1.36 -9.52 14.76
N PRO A 95 -2.01 -9.19 15.88
CA PRO A 95 -1.90 -10.00 17.09
C PRO A 95 -2.50 -11.39 16.84
N LEU A 96 -1.94 -12.39 17.51
CA LEU A 96 -2.61 -13.68 17.62
C LEU A 96 -3.82 -13.54 18.56
N PRO A 97 -4.96 -14.17 18.24
CA PRO A 97 -6.11 -14.14 19.15
C PRO A 97 -5.76 -14.68 20.53
N ALA A 98 -6.11 -13.93 21.58
CA ALA A 98 -5.71 -14.27 22.95
C ALA A 98 -6.18 -15.68 23.38
N ASN A 99 -7.36 -16.10 22.95
CA ASN A 99 -7.86 -17.45 23.21
C ASN A 99 -7.03 -18.55 22.54
N VAL A 100 -6.46 -18.29 21.37
CA VAL A 100 -5.59 -19.25 20.65
C VAL A 100 -4.25 -19.39 21.37
N VAL A 101 -3.66 -18.27 21.80
CA VAL A 101 -2.42 -18.27 22.58
C VAL A 101 -2.61 -18.95 23.93
N ALA A 102 -3.75 -18.72 24.59
CA ALA A 102 -4.07 -19.31 25.89
C ALA A 102 -4.23 -20.85 25.86
N ILE A 103 -4.71 -21.39 24.73
CA ILE A 103 -4.95 -22.84 24.58
C ILE A 103 -3.69 -23.58 24.10
N ASN A 104 -2.85 -22.94 23.32
CA ASN A 104 -1.67 -23.56 22.72
C ASN A 104 -0.37 -22.96 23.28
N SER A 105 0.24 -23.65 24.23
CA SER A 105 1.49 -23.24 24.89
C SER A 105 2.71 -23.16 23.96
N ASN A 106 2.62 -23.67 22.74
CA ASN A 106 3.69 -23.55 21.73
C ASN A 106 3.61 -22.24 20.95
N LEU A 107 2.54 -21.44 21.13
CA LEU A 107 2.40 -20.14 20.50
C LEU A 107 2.84 -19.02 21.45
N THR A 108 3.63 -18.12 20.90
CA THR A 108 4.00 -16.87 21.58
C THR A 108 3.38 -15.71 20.81
N GLN A 109 2.82 -14.74 21.53
CA GLN A 109 2.26 -13.54 20.93
C GLN A 109 3.35 -12.78 20.14
N ASN A 110 2.95 -12.14 19.04
CA ASN A 110 3.83 -11.25 18.30
C ASN A 110 4.30 -10.10 19.19
N GLU A 111 5.56 -9.70 19.03
CA GLU A 111 6.15 -8.60 19.80
C GLU A 111 5.30 -7.33 19.68
N GLY A 112 5.11 -6.62 20.80
CA GLY A 112 4.35 -5.38 20.89
C GLY A 112 2.86 -5.53 21.23
N TYR A 113 2.35 -6.78 21.35
CA TYR A 113 0.96 -7.06 21.72
C TYR A 113 0.83 -7.76 23.09
#